data_b39fc7c348ed99934fde2efe7f4e5298
#
_entry.id   b39fc7c348ed99934fde2efe7f4e5298
#
_cell.length_a   1.000
_cell.length_b   1.000
_cell.length_c   1.000
_cell.angle_alpha   90.00
_cell.angle_beta   90.00
_cell.angle_gamma   90.00
#
_symmetry.space_group_name_H-M   'P 1'
#
loop_
_entity.id
_entity.type
_entity.pdbx_description
1 polymer ?
#
loop_
_entity_poly.entity_id
_entity_poly.type
_entity_poly.pdbx_seq_one_letter_code
_entity_poly.pdbx_strand_id
1 'polypeptide(L)'
;MAKDTGGASATASVSLTARKITLDDTESRIGSKVKVNGVGLPAANVLSPKSFRVNLTYGSNNLTSVTPDTDGEFEVTFLVPTAALIPSTNTVTATIVGTASTVTVDHSVPAATTSVAPASGPSGTTVTVTGINFRAFRTISDVTIGVLTILQSSQTTDADGGFTITGVVPVLPPGVKVVSSTVGGVKSFSSFNVLQPDV
;
A
#
# COMPACT_ATOMS: atom_id res chain seq x y z
N MET A 1 62.30 -44.12 -4.69
CA MET A 1 61.71 -43.33 -3.62
C MET A 1 61.52 -41.94 -4.14
N ALA A 2 60.33 -41.62 -4.58
CA ALA A 2 59.96 -40.24 -4.90
C ALA A 2 59.06 -39.76 -3.73
N LYS A 3 59.52 -38.77 -2.95
CA LYS A 3 58.76 -38.04 -1.97
C LYS A 3 58.09 -36.92 -2.70
N ASP A 4 56.79 -37.00 -2.90
CA ASP A 4 55.99 -35.83 -3.19
C ASP A 4 55.65 -35.15 -1.85
N THR A 5 56.18 -33.95 -1.64
CA THR A 5 55.94 -33.09 -0.47
C THR A 5 55.26 -31.80 -0.89
N GLY A 6 54.52 -31.80 -1.94
CA GLY A 6 53.75 -30.66 -2.39
C GLY A 6 52.29 -30.74 -1.97
N GLY A 7 51.99 -30.52 -0.70
CA GLY A 7 50.64 -30.31 -0.23
C GLY A 7 50.15 -28.94 -0.70
N ALA A 8 49.67 -28.80 -1.92
CA ALA A 8 48.95 -27.63 -2.37
C ALA A 8 47.56 -27.63 -1.74
N SER A 9 47.34 -26.79 -0.75
CA SER A 9 46.01 -26.53 -0.22
C SER A 9 45.38 -25.37 -1.01
N ALA A 10 44.33 -25.64 -1.76
CA ALA A 10 43.51 -24.61 -2.39
C ALA A 10 42.33 -24.30 -1.42
N THR A 11 42.27 -23.09 -0.92
CA THR A 11 41.10 -22.62 -0.19
C THR A 11 40.18 -21.87 -1.13
N ALA A 12 38.96 -22.39 -1.30
CA ALA A 12 37.90 -21.68 -1.99
C ALA A 12 37.00 -21.01 -0.93
N SER A 13 36.82 -19.71 -1.01
CA SER A 13 35.82 -19.01 -0.20
C SER A 13 34.50 -18.99 -0.94
N VAL A 14 33.44 -19.49 -0.32
CA VAL A 14 32.06 -19.36 -0.82
C VAL A 14 31.39 -18.25 -0.04
N SER A 15 31.00 -17.18 -0.72
CA SER A 15 30.17 -16.13 -0.14
C SER A 15 28.70 -16.52 -0.31
N LEU A 16 27.98 -16.71 0.80
CA LEU A 16 26.55 -16.97 0.81
C LEU A 16 25.80 -15.64 1.01
N THR A 17 25.07 -15.23 0.01
CA THR A 17 24.14 -14.10 0.13
C THR A 17 22.96 -14.49 1.01
N ALA A 18 22.69 -13.70 2.05
CA ALA A 18 21.52 -13.92 2.88
C ALA A 18 20.24 -13.75 2.06
N ARG A 19 19.29 -14.67 2.25
CA ARG A 19 17.98 -14.58 1.61
C ARG A 19 17.24 -13.33 2.07
N LYS A 20 16.76 -12.55 1.13
CA LYS A 20 16.05 -11.31 1.39
C LYS A 20 15.08 -11.00 0.28
N ILE A 21 13.95 -10.36 0.65
CA ILE A 21 13.10 -9.63 -0.28
C ILE A 21 13.03 -8.17 0.14
N THR A 22 12.89 -7.28 -0.84
CA THR A 22 12.71 -5.84 -0.64
C THR A 22 11.60 -5.34 -1.55
N LEU A 23 10.96 -4.26 -1.15
CA LEU A 23 9.98 -3.53 -1.95
C LEU A 23 10.61 -2.23 -2.42
N ASP A 24 10.25 -1.77 -3.63
CA ASP A 24 10.59 -0.42 -4.12
C ASP A 24 9.76 0.66 -3.41
N ASP A 25 8.54 0.30 -2.99
CA ASP A 25 7.65 1.16 -2.20
C ASP A 25 7.09 0.35 -1.02
N THR A 26 7.34 0.81 0.19
CA THR A 26 6.89 0.16 1.44
C THR A 26 5.57 0.71 1.96
N GLU A 27 5.06 1.79 1.36
CA GLU A 27 3.77 2.37 1.68
C GLU A 27 3.09 2.88 0.40
N SER A 28 1.97 2.26 0.04
CA SER A 28 1.17 2.72 -1.08
C SER A 28 -0.29 2.29 -0.97
N ARG A 29 -1.16 3.00 -1.69
CA ARG A 29 -2.60 2.76 -1.69
C ARG A 29 -2.97 1.43 -2.36
N ILE A 30 -4.19 0.98 -2.08
CA ILE A 30 -4.79 -0.18 -2.76
C ILE A 30 -4.79 0.04 -4.28
N GLY A 31 -4.36 -0.99 -5.03
CA GLY A 31 -4.27 -0.95 -6.49
C GLY A 31 -2.99 -0.35 -7.04
N SER A 32 -2.10 0.23 -6.21
CA SER A 32 -0.77 0.66 -6.64
C SER A 32 0.08 -0.53 -7.08
N LYS A 33 0.97 -0.27 -8.02
CA LYS A 33 2.01 -1.23 -8.41
C LYS A 33 3.16 -1.15 -7.42
N VAL A 34 3.57 -2.30 -6.90
CA VAL A 34 4.72 -2.45 -6.01
C VAL A 34 5.62 -3.55 -6.59
N LYS A 35 6.91 -3.26 -6.68
CA LYS A 35 7.91 -4.19 -7.15
C LYS A 35 8.56 -4.90 -5.98
N VAL A 36 8.65 -6.23 -6.05
CA VAL A 36 9.40 -7.08 -5.12
C VAL A 36 10.68 -7.52 -5.79
N ASN A 37 11.81 -7.30 -5.13
CA ASN A 37 13.10 -7.84 -5.50
C ASN A 37 13.51 -8.89 -4.48
N GLY A 38 13.91 -10.07 -4.94
CA GLY A 38 14.42 -11.15 -4.11
C GLY A 38 15.86 -11.49 -4.47
N VAL A 39 16.69 -11.78 -3.45
CA VAL A 39 18.10 -12.15 -3.59
C VAL A 39 18.45 -13.32 -2.66
N GLY A 40 19.50 -14.06 -3.02
CA GLY A 40 20.00 -15.18 -2.20
C GLY A 40 19.06 -16.39 -2.14
N LEU A 41 18.13 -16.49 -3.08
CA LEU A 41 17.18 -17.60 -3.18
C LEU A 41 17.80 -18.78 -3.93
N PRO A 42 17.28 -20.02 -3.77
CA PRO A 42 17.82 -21.15 -4.52
C PRO A 42 17.68 -20.91 -6.02
N ALA A 43 18.82 -20.83 -6.69
CA ALA A 43 18.90 -20.69 -8.14
C ALA A 43 18.49 -21.98 -8.85
N ALA A 44 18.03 -21.88 -10.09
CA ALA A 44 17.91 -23.01 -10.99
C ALA A 44 19.32 -23.55 -11.26
N ASN A 45 19.64 -24.73 -10.71
CA ASN A 45 20.95 -25.33 -10.91
C ASN A 45 20.95 -26.16 -12.22
N VAL A 46 21.96 -25.94 -13.07
CA VAL A 46 22.17 -26.69 -14.32
C VAL A 46 22.34 -28.21 -14.08
N LEU A 47 22.75 -28.60 -12.86
CA LEU A 47 22.96 -30.00 -12.46
C LEU A 47 21.73 -30.64 -11.81
N SER A 48 20.72 -29.85 -11.44
CA SER A 48 19.44 -30.32 -10.92
C SER A 48 18.31 -29.54 -11.59
N PRO A 49 17.56 -30.16 -12.51
CA PRO A 49 16.50 -29.45 -13.24
C PRO A 49 15.26 -29.13 -12.41
N LYS A 50 15.32 -29.27 -11.09
CA LYS A 50 14.30 -28.77 -10.20
C LYS A 50 14.45 -27.26 -10.11
N SER A 51 13.75 -26.54 -10.98
CA SER A 51 13.55 -25.11 -10.84
C SER A 51 12.81 -24.86 -9.51
N PHE A 52 13.50 -24.28 -8.56
CA PHE A 52 12.87 -23.85 -7.32
C PHE A 52 11.92 -22.70 -7.66
N ARG A 53 10.66 -22.86 -7.27
CA ARG A 53 9.66 -21.79 -7.38
C ARG A 53 9.54 -21.08 -6.04
N VAL A 54 9.29 -19.80 -6.10
CA VAL A 54 9.00 -18.96 -4.96
C VAL A 54 7.58 -18.47 -5.09
N ASN A 55 6.73 -18.81 -4.12
CA ASN A 55 5.37 -18.29 -4.05
C ASN A 55 5.38 -16.99 -3.25
N LEU A 56 4.79 -15.94 -3.81
CA LEU A 56 4.62 -14.66 -3.17
C LEU A 56 3.18 -14.52 -2.69
N THR A 57 3.03 -14.07 -1.44
CA THR A 57 1.73 -13.72 -0.84
C THR A 57 1.77 -12.33 -0.23
N TYR A 58 0.60 -11.70 -0.13
CA TYR A 58 0.38 -10.43 0.58
C TYR A 58 -0.66 -10.68 1.67
N GLY A 59 -0.22 -10.78 2.92
CA GLY A 59 -1.05 -11.35 3.97
C GLY A 59 -1.53 -12.75 3.57
N SER A 60 -2.84 -12.96 3.55
CA SER A 60 -3.46 -14.22 3.10
C SER A 60 -3.71 -14.30 1.58
N ASN A 61 -3.44 -13.24 0.82
CA ASN A 61 -3.72 -13.21 -0.62
C ASN A 61 -2.54 -13.75 -1.42
N ASN A 62 -2.78 -14.73 -2.26
CA ASN A 62 -1.77 -15.21 -3.21
C ASN A 62 -1.54 -14.14 -4.29
N LEU A 63 -0.28 -13.77 -4.53
CA LEU A 63 0.11 -12.83 -5.57
C LEU A 63 0.49 -13.58 -6.85
N THR A 64 1.62 -14.28 -6.80
CA THR A 64 2.18 -14.99 -7.96
C THR A 64 3.24 -16.00 -7.53
N SER A 65 3.71 -16.80 -8.48
CA SER A 65 4.89 -17.65 -8.33
C SER A 65 5.94 -17.23 -9.34
N VAL A 66 7.19 -17.14 -8.90
CA VAL A 66 8.34 -16.76 -9.70
C VAL A 66 9.43 -17.82 -9.58
N THR A 67 10.22 -17.98 -10.62
CA THR A 67 11.44 -18.81 -10.60
C THR A 67 12.63 -17.86 -10.53
N PRO A 68 13.47 -17.93 -9.48
CA PRO A 68 14.69 -17.15 -9.42
C PRO A 68 15.62 -17.51 -10.59
N ASP A 69 16.42 -16.56 -11.02
CA ASP A 69 17.43 -16.75 -12.05
C ASP A 69 18.64 -17.60 -11.55
N THR A 70 19.71 -17.68 -12.36
CA THR A 70 20.94 -18.43 -12.03
C THR A 70 21.72 -17.86 -10.86
N ASP A 71 21.51 -16.58 -10.53
CA ASP A 71 22.15 -15.89 -9.42
C ASP A 71 21.30 -15.94 -8.13
N GLY A 72 20.10 -16.55 -8.23
CA GLY A 72 19.15 -16.66 -7.14
C GLY A 72 18.38 -15.36 -6.90
N GLU A 73 18.18 -14.59 -7.95
CA GLU A 73 17.49 -13.30 -7.91
C GLU A 73 16.15 -13.37 -8.68
N PHE A 74 15.22 -12.53 -8.28
CA PHE A 74 14.01 -12.28 -9.06
C PHE A 74 13.51 -10.85 -8.87
N GLU A 75 12.80 -10.37 -9.88
CA GLU A 75 12.03 -9.12 -9.82
C GLU A 75 10.62 -9.40 -10.30
N VAL A 76 9.62 -8.96 -9.54
CA VAL A 76 8.21 -9.09 -9.94
C VAL A 76 7.40 -7.91 -9.39
N THR A 77 6.42 -7.46 -10.18
CA THR A 77 5.50 -6.40 -9.78
C THR A 77 4.13 -6.99 -9.45
N PHE A 78 3.54 -6.55 -8.36
CA PHE A 78 2.15 -6.87 -7.99
C PHE A 78 1.32 -5.61 -7.79
N LEU A 79 0.00 -5.75 -7.78
CA LEU A 79 -0.92 -4.69 -7.36
C LEU A 79 -1.29 -4.92 -5.90
N VAL A 80 -1.24 -3.86 -5.07
CA VAL A 80 -1.72 -3.93 -3.69
C VAL A 80 -3.16 -4.43 -3.70
N PRO A 81 -3.45 -5.59 -3.06
CA PRO A 81 -4.74 -6.26 -3.19
C PRO A 81 -5.91 -5.42 -2.71
N THR A 82 -7.03 -5.51 -3.44
CA THR A 82 -8.29 -4.83 -3.08
C THR A 82 -8.90 -5.33 -1.77
N ALA A 83 -8.48 -6.50 -1.30
CA ALA A 83 -8.88 -7.05 -0.01
C ALA A 83 -8.18 -6.41 1.19
N ALA A 84 -7.07 -5.66 0.98
CA ALA A 84 -6.37 -4.98 2.06
C ALA A 84 -7.28 -3.94 2.74
N LEU A 85 -7.13 -3.76 4.03
CA LEU A 85 -7.88 -2.75 4.80
C LEU A 85 -7.22 -1.36 4.65
N ILE A 86 -7.98 -0.33 4.93
CA ILE A 86 -7.52 1.08 4.95
C ILE A 86 -7.76 1.64 6.36
N PRO A 87 -6.72 2.01 7.13
CA PRO A 87 -5.32 1.65 6.92
C PRO A 87 -5.00 0.20 7.29
N SER A 88 -3.84 -0.30 6.85
CA SER A 88 -3.34 -1.61 7.30
C SER A 88 -1.84 -1.75 7.04
N THR A 89 -1.19 -2.64 7.80
CA THR A 89 0.12 -3.17 7.47
C THR A 89 -0.04 -4.65 7.12
N ASN A 90 0.54 -5.05 6.01
CA ASN A 90 0.45 -6.42 5.50
C ASN A 90 1.85 -6.94 5.20
N THR A 91 2.09 -8.19 5.53
CA THR A 91 3.37 -8.83 5.27
C THR A 91 3.38 -9.43 3.87
N VAL A 92 4.36 -9.05 3.06
CA VAL A 92 4.71 -9.74 1.81
C VAL A 92 5.62 -10.89 2.17
N THR A 93 5.24 -12.10 1.80
CA THR A 93 5.99 -13.33 2.12
C THR A 93 6.41 -14.03 0.84
N ALA A 94 7.69 -14.38 0.75
CA ALA A 94 8.23 -15.25 -0.27
C ALA A 94 8.51 -16.62 0.34
N THR A 95 7.82 -17.66 -0.13
CA THR A 95 7.94 -19.05 0.32
C THR A 95 8.59 -19.90 -0.76
N ILE A 96 9.69 -20.58 -0.42
CA ILE A 96 10.35 -21.50 -1.36
C ILE A 96 9.54 -22.80 -1.39
N VAL A 97 9.00 -23.13 -2.58
CA VAL A 97 8.14 -24.30 -2.78
C VAL A 97 8.88 -25.59 -2.43
N GLY A 98 8.21 -26.46 -1.67
CA GLY A 98 8.78 -27.72 -1.20
C GLY A 98 9.67 -27.61 0.05
N THR A 99 9.73 -26.42 0.64
CA THR A 99 10.44 -26.20 1.91
C THR A 99 9.57 -25.39 2.88
N ALA A 100 9.99 -25.32 4.15
CA ALA A 100 9.36 -24.41 5.13
C ALA A 100 10.07 -23.04 5.19
N SER A 101 10.96 -22.73 4.24
CA SER A 101 11.76 -21.51 4.25
C SER A 101 11.00 -20.34 3.68
N THR A 102 10.90 -19.27 4.46
CA THR A 102 10.23 -18.01 4.08
C THR A 102 11.13 -16.82 4.34
N VAL A 103 10.94 -15.77 3.58
CA VAL A 103 11.46 -14.42 3.86
C VAL A 103 10.33 -13.42 3.70
N THR A 104 10.36 -12.36 4.51
CA THR A 104 9.23 -11.42 4.63
C THR A 104 9.70 -9.98 4.59
N VAL A 105 8.78 -9.10 4.18
CA VAL A 105 8.89 -7.65 4.28
C VAL A 105 7.49 -7.07 4.47
N ASP A 106 7.37 -6.01 5.27
CA ASP A 106 6.08 -5.37 5.50
C ASP A 106 5.81 -4.26 4.46
N HIS A 107 4.53 -4.11 4.13
CA HIS A 107 3.98 -3.06 3.28
C HIS A 107 2.78 -2.43 3.97
N SER A 108 2.73 -1.10 4.02
CA SER A 108 1.64 -0.34 4.62
C SER A 108 0.66 0.19 3.57
N VAL A 109 -0.62 0.12 3.88
CA VAL A 109 -1.66 0.86 3.17
C VAL A 109 -2.00 2.09 4.02
N PRO A 110 -1.81 3.33 3.51
CA PRO A 110 -2.03 4.53 4.28
C PRO A 110 -3.50 4.73 4.63
N ALA A 111 -3.76 5.52 5.67
CA ALA A 111 -5.10 5.94 6.03
C ALA A 111 -5.71 6.83 4.93
N ALA A 112 -7.02 6.67 4.71
CA ALA A 112 -7.77 7.64 3.94
C ALA A 112 -7.81 8.98 4.67
N THR A 113 -7.64 10.08 3.94
CA THR A 113 -7.67 11.42 4.50
C THR A 113 -8.69 12.31 3.80
N THR A 114 -9.23 13.26 4.55
CA THR A 114 -10.14 14.29 4.07
C THR A 114 -9.58 15.64 4.45
N SER A 115 -9.63 16.59 3.54
CA SER A 115 -9.30 17.99 3.77
C SER A 115 -10.42 18.89 3.28
N VAL A 116 -10.48 20.11 3.82
CA VAL A 116 -11.46 21.14 3.43
C VAL A 116 -10.75 22.48 3.23
N ALA A 117 -11.08 23.17 2.17
CA ALA A 117 -10.54 24.49 1.85
C ALA A 117 -11.65 25.43 1.36
N PRO A 118 -11.73 26.66 1.92
CA PRO A 118 -10.99 27.16 3.08
C PRO A 118 -11.30 26.38 4.36
N ALA A 119 -10.44 26.45 5.37
CA ALA A 119 -10.63 25.76 6.65
C ALA A 119 -11.56 26.52 7.63
N SER A 120 -11.99 27.72 7.28
CA SER A 120 -12.90 28.54 8.06
C SER A 120 -13.68 29.51 7.19
N GLY A 121 -14.84 29.95 7.70
CA GLY A 121 -15.70 30.94 7.08
C GLY A 121 -17.07 30.94 7.72
N PRO A 122 -17.92 31.96 7.46
CA PRO A 122 -19.31 31.98 7.92
C PRO A 122 -20.14 30.89 7.21
N SER A 123 -21.33 30.61 7.73
CA SER A 123 -22.36 29.85 7.03
C SER A 123 -22.60 30.49 5.64
N GLY A 124 -22.75 29.66 4.59
CA GLY A 124 -22.83 30.12 3.20
C GLY A 124 -21.49 30.15 2.48
N THR A 125 -20.35 29.97 3.16
CA THR A 125 -19.04 29.86 2.51
C THR A 125 -19.01 28.67 1.56
N THR A 126 -18.54 28.87 0.32
CA THR A 126 -18.24 27.78 -0.61
C THR A 126 -16.95 27.10 -0.18
N VAL A 127 -17.00 25.80 -0.01
CA VAL A 127 -15.85 24.97 0.37
C VAL A 127 -15.60 23.86 -0.65
N THR A 128 -14.35 23.48 -0.78
CA THR A 128 -13.93 22.30 -1.51
C THR A 128 -13.44 21.26 -0.52
N VAL A 129 -14.06 20.08 -0.53
CA VAL A 129 -13.66 18.91 0.26
C VAL A 129 -12.94 17.95 -0.66
N THR A 130 -11.70 17.60 -0.32
CA THR A 130 -10.86 16.67 -1.05
C THR A 130 -10.59 15.43 -0.21
N GLY A 131 -10.78 14.26 -0.78
CA GLY A 131 -10.41 12.97 -0.18
C GLY A 131 -9.33 12.29 -0.97
N ILE A 132 -8.41 11.59 -0.30
CA ILE A 132 -7.37 10.77 -0.93
C ILE A 132 -7.18 9.45 -0.17
N ASN A 133 -6.54 8.48 -0.81
CA ASN A 133 -6.23 7.14 -0.27
C ASN A 133 -7.48 6.31 0.06
N PHE A 134 -8.63 6.63 -0.50
CA PHE A 134 -9.78 5.74 -0.50
C PHE A 134 -9.61 4.64 -1.56
N ARG A 135 -10.52 3.69 -1.61
CA ARG A 135 -10.55 2.72 -2.71
C ARG A 135 -11.03 3.39 -3.98
N ALA A 136 -10.41 3.03 -5.12
CA ALA A 136 -10.80 3.50 -6.44
C ALA A 136 -12.23 3.08 -6.80
N PHE A 137 -12.92 3.92 -7.54
CA PHE A 137 -14.26 3.68 -8.12
C PHE A 137 -15.31 3.26 -7.07
N ARG A 138 -15.22 3.81 -5.85
CA ARG A 138 -16.20 3.57 -4.79
C ARG A 138 -17.14 4.74 -4.62
N THR A 139 -18.41 4.43 -4.40
CA THR A 139 -19.44 5.45 -4.13
C THR A 139 -19.09 6.23 -2.87
N ILE A 140 -19.14 7.53 -2.99
CA ILE A 140 -19.08 8.48 -1.88
C ILE A 140 -20.50 8.50 -1.30
N SER A 141 -20.67 7.89 -0.15
CA SER A 141 -22.00 7.75 0.46
C SER A 141 -22.40 8.98 1.24
N ASP A 142 -21.43 9.75 1.75
CA ASP A 142 -21.71 10.97 2.49
C ASP A 142 -20.49 11.89 2.58
N VAL A 143 -20.75 13.20 2.55
CA VAL A 143 -19.79 14.27 2.91
C VAL A 143 -20.56 15.30 3.74
N THR A 144 -20.17 15.47 5.00
CA THR A 144 -20.88 16.34 5.94
C THR A 144 -20.01 17.43 6.52
N ILE A 145 -20.63 18.52 6.96
CA ILE A 145 -20.05 19.51 7.88
C ILE A 145 -20.96 19.55 9.11
N GLY A 146 -20.43 19.16 10.26
CA GLY A 146 -21.25 18.85 11.44
C GLY A 146 -22.10 17.62 11.16
N VAL A 147 -23.43 17.78 11.24
CA VAL A 147 -24.39 16.69 10.97
C VAL A 147 -25.12 16.86 9.63
N LEU A 148 -24.78 17.89 8.87
CA LEU A 148 -25.50 18.25 7.63
C LEU A 148 -24.67 17.86 6.41
N THR A 149 -25.30 17.13 5.46
CA THR A 149 -24.64 16.73 4.21
C THR A 149 -24.48 17.93 3.27
N ILE A 150 -23.31 17.96 2.61
CA ILE A 150 -23.02 18.88 1.49
C ILE A 150 -22.92 18.14 0.16
N LEU A 151 -23.03 16.81 0.18
CA LEU A 151 -23.06 15.99 -1.02
C LEU A 151 -24.40 16.15 -1.73
N GLN A 152 -24.40 16.73 -2.92
CA GLN A 152 -25.64 17.04 -3.67
C GLN A 152 -26.05 15.95 -4.66
N SER A 153 -25.11 15.10 -5.07
CA SER A 153 -25.37 14.01 -6.01
C SER A 153 -24.43 12.82 -5.73
N SER A 154 -24.84 11.63 -6.14
CA SER A 154 -23.99 10.45 -6.06
C SER A 154 -22.74 10.65 -6.91
N GLN A 155 -21.58 10.48 -6.30
CA GLN A 155 -20.26 10.54 -6.95
C GLN A 155 -19.44 9.32 -6.54
N THR A 156 -18.39 9.05 -7.29
CA THR A 156 -17.43 7.98 -7.02
C THR A 156 -16.03 8.55 -6.94
N THR A 157 -15.17 7.86 -6.22
CA THR A 157 -13.72 8.14 -6.26
C THR A 157 -13.17 7.84 -7.65
N ASP A 158 -12.11 8.54 -8.01
CA ASP A 158 -11.35 8.32 -9.24
C ASP A 158 -10.52 7.03 -9.21
N ALA A 159 -9.70 6.82 -10.25
CA ALA A 159 -8.79 5.67 -10.36
C ALA A 159 -7.72 5.64 -9.26
N ASP A 160 -7.44 6.80 -8.66
CA ASP A 160 -6.46 6.96 -7.59
C ASP A 160 -7.08 6.92 -6.19
N GLY A 161 -8.39 6.67 -6.09
CA GLY A 161 -9.11 6.67 -4.84
C GLY A 161 -9.28 8.06 -4.24
N GLY A 162 -9.15 9.09 -5.09
CA GLY A 162 -9.38 10.48 -4.75
C GLY A 162 -10.79 10.95 -5.08
N PHE A 163 -11.18 12.08 -4.51
CA PHE A 163 -12.36 12.83 -4.92
C PHE A 163 -12.22 14.30 -4.57
N THR A 164 -12.97 15.13 -5.26
CA THR A 164 -13.13 16.57 -4.95
C THR A 164 -14.60 16.94 -5.04
N ILE A 165 -15.15 17.48 -3.96
CA ILE A 165 -16.55 17.89 -3.87
C ILE A 165 -16.59 19.36 -3.46
N THR A 166 -17.31 20.16 -4.22
CA THR A 166 -17.62 21.56 -3.86
C THR A 166 -19.00 21.61 -3.26
N GLY A 167 -19.14 22.30 -2.15
CA GLY A 167 -20.40 22.50 -1.46
C GLY A 167 -20.44 23.82 -0.70
N VAL A 168 -21.57 24.11 -0.09
CA VAL A 168 -21.78 25.33 0.70
C VAL A 168 -21.90 24.93 2.15
N VAL A 169 -21.21 25.65 3.04
CA VAL A 169 -21.31 25.47 4.49
C VAL A 169 -22.75 25.72 4.91
N PRO A 170 -23.43 24.73 5.50
CA PRO A 170 -24.81 24.92 5.93
C PRO A 170 -24.92 25.89 7.09
N VAL A 171 -26.15 26.30 7.40
CA VAL A 171 -26.40 27.18 8.57
C VAL A 171 -26.13 26.39 9.85
N LEU A 172 -25.03 26.73 10.50
CA LEU A 172 -24.52 26.09 11.71
C LEU A 172 -24.10 27.15 12.74
N PRO A 173 -24.24 26.91 14.05
CA PRO A 173 -23.69 27.77 15.07
C PRO A 173 -22.17 27.95 14.90
N PRO A 174 -21.59 29.12 15.23
CA PRO A 174 -20.15 29.35 15.21
C PRO A 174 -19.36 28.30 15.99
N GLY A 175 -18.09 28.12 15.62
CA GLY A 175 -17.16 27.19 16.22
C GLY A 175 -16.77 26.02 15.32
N VAL A 176 -15.87 25.19 15.81
CA VAL A 176 -15.29 24.07 15.04
C VAL A 176 -16.34 22.97 14.81
N LYS A 177 -16.48 22.57 13.57
CA LYS A 177 -17.33 21.46 13.11
C LYS A 177 -16.48 20.37 12.50
N VAL A 178 -16.86 19.13 12.73
CA VAL A 178 -16.24 17.99 12.05
C VAL A 178 -16.69 17.98 10.60
N VAL A 179 -15.74 17.85 9.69
CA VAL A 179 -15.99 17.50 8.28
C VAL A 179 -15.74 16.01 8.16
N SER A 180 -16.71 15.25 7.70
CA SER A 180 -16.55 13.80 7.50
C SER A 180 -16.84 13.40 6.07
N SER A 181 -16.08 12.43 5.58
CA SER A 181 -16.32 11.77 4.29
C SER A 181 -16.45 10.27 4.52
N THR A 182 -17.42 9.65 3.86
CA THR A 182 -17.64 8.20 3.91
C THR A 182 -17.62 7.63 2.48
N VAL A 183 -16.66 6.75 2.21
CA VAL A 183 -16.46 6.14 0.89
C VAL A 183 -16.33 4.62 1.05
N GLY A 184 -17.25 3.85 0.50
CA GLY A 184 -17.21 2.40 0.57
C GLY A 184 -17.09 1.84 1.99
N GLY A 185 -17.69 2.51 2.98
CA GLY A 185 -17.62 2.17 4.39
C GLY A 185 -16.40 2.69 5.16
N VAL A 186 -15.40 3.26 4.49
CA VAL A 186 -14.25 3.91 5.12
C VAL A 186 -14.61 5.36 5.44
N LYS A 187 -14.37 5.77 6.68
CA LYS A 187 -14.59 7.16 7.14
C LYS A 187 -13.26 7.88 7.32
N SER A 188 -13.26 9.15 6.96
CA SER A 188 -12.16 10.08 7.21
C SER A 188 -12.71 11.41 7.69
N PHE A 189 -11.91 12.15 8.45
CA PHE A 189 -12.34 13.35 9.15
C PHE A 189 -11.36 14.50 8.94
N SER A 190 -11.91 15.71 8.97
CA SER A 190 -11.21 16.98 9.01
C SER A 190 -12.01 17.95 9.88
N SER A 191 -11.66 19.23 9.90
CA SER A 191 -12.41 20.23 10.65
C SER A 191 -12.59 21.51 9.84
N PHE A 192 -13.73 22.16 10.06
CA PHE A 192 -14.05 23.48 9.54
C PHE A 192 -14.48 24.39 10.69
N ASN A 193 -13.94 25.60 10.76
CA ASN A 193 -14.35 26.57 11.77
C ASN A 193 -15.39 27.52 11.21
N VAL A 194 -16.65 27.41 11.69
CA VAL A 194 -17.72 28.32 11.33
C VAL A 194 -17.51 29.63 12.09
N LEU A 195 -17.31 30.72 11.35
CA LEU A 195 -17.13 32.06 11.88
C LEU A 195 -18.49 32.70 12.16
N GLN A 196 -18.51 33.59 13.12
CA GLN A 196 -19.68 34.46 13.34
C GLN A 196 -19.82 35.40 12.15
N PRO A 197 -21.03 35.65 11.62
CA PRO A 197 -21.23 36.70 10.63
C PRO A 197 -20.78 38.07 11.18
N ASP A 198 -20.08 38.81 10.34
CA ASP A 198 -19.80 40.23 10.66
C ASP A 198 -21.12 40.98 10.78
N VAL A 199 -21.29 41.69 11.90
CA VAL A 199 -22.48 42.50 12.21
C VAL A 199 -22.29 43.89 11.64
#